data_b92ac6bd218423929d400a1197d7e1fa
#
_entry.id   b92ac6bd218423929d400a1197d7e1fa
#
_cell.length_a   1.000
_cell.length_b   1.000
_cell.length_c   1.000
_cell.angle_alpha   90.00
_cell.angle_beta   90.00
_cell.angle_gamma   90.00
#
_symmetry.space_group_name_H-M   'P 1'
#
loop_
_entity.id
_entity.type
_entity.pdbx_description
1 polymer ?
#
loop_
_entity_poly.entity_id
_entity_poly.type
_entity_poly.pdbx_seq_one_letter_code
_entity_poly.pdbx_strand_id
1 'polypeptide(L)'
;MDGVLADFDKQADKMNIWKPENHKPDWKKAEEIGAKFWADMEPIQEGMDLLAAIEKAGYEIGIFSAIHLECGKKGKREWLAKYLPQIPKKNIIIVRRGNMKHMFAVKDSMLIDDKLENVQNYISVGEKALLFNRDTKFADFERVINASN
;
A
#
# COMPACT_ATOMS: atom_id res chain seq x y z
N MET A 1 -0.25 0.42 -0.40
CA MET A 1 0.65 1.57 -0.63
C MET A 1 1.40 1.91 0.65
N ASP A 2 0.72 2.42 1.68
CA ASP A 2 1.34 2.69 2.98
C ASP A 2 1.86 1.38 3.58
N GLY A 3 3.04 1.40 4.21
CA GLY A 3 3.70 0.21 4.77
C GLY A 3 4.32 -0.76 3.75
N VAL A 4 4.03 -0.58 2.46
CA VAL A 4 4.63 -1.38 1.36
C VAL A 4 5.51 -0.51 0.46
N LEU A 5 4.99 0.58 -0.04
CA LEU A 5 5.68 1.48 -0.99
C LEU A 5 6.05 2.82 -0.37
N ALA A 6 5.24 3.30 0.58
CA ALA A 6 5.39 4.60 1.23
C ALA A 6 5.47 4.43 2.75
N ASP A 7 6.47 5.06 3.36
CA ASP A 7 6.79 4.92 4.78
C ASP A 7 5.92 5.86 5.63
N PHE A 8 4.70 5.38 5.94
CA PHE A 8 3.76 6.12 6.78
C PHE A 8 4.30 6.35 8.19
N ASP A 9 4.92 5.33 8.79
CA ASP A 9 5.38 5.40 10.18
C ASP A 9 6.50 6.43 10.31
N LYS A 10 7.47 6.43 9.41
CA LYS A 10 8.54 7.42 9.37
C LYS A 10 8.00 8.84 9.19
N GLN A 11 6.99 9.02 8.34
CA GLN A 11 6.34 10.32 8.15
C GLN A 11 5.56 10.75 9.38
N ALA A 12 4.86 9.81 10.04
CA ALA A 12 4.12 10.06 11.27
C ALA A 12 5.04 10.48 12.41
N ASP A 13 6.21 9.83 12.55
CA ASP A 13 7.27 10.22 13.49
C ASP A 13 7.79 11.62 13.20
N LYS A 14 8.17 11.87 11.95
CA LYS A 14 8.71 13.17 11.48
C LYS A 14 7.74 14.33 11.75
N MET A 15 6.45 14.09 11.57
CA MET A 15 5.40 15.09 11.76
C MET A 15 4.78 15.06 13.16
N ASN A 16 5.28 14.19 14.05
CA ASN A 16 4.84 14.05 15.44
C ASN A 16 3.32 13.92 15.58
N ILE A 17 2.73 13.03 14.76
CA ILE A 17 1.28 12.79 14.76
C ILE A 17 0.84 11.61 15.63
N TRP A 18 1.76 10.89 16.28
CA TRP A 18 1.38 9.82 17.19
C TRP A 18 0.78 10.36 18.48
N LYS A 19 -0.31 9.75 18.95
CA LYS A 19 -0.90 10.00 20.25
C LYS A 19 -0.07 9.28 21.31
N PRO A 20 0.47 9.98 22.32
CA PRO A 20 1.34 9.37 23.33
C PRO A 20 0.68 8.23 24.11
N GLU A 21 -0.63 8.34 24.37
CA GLU A 21 -1.38 7.42 25.21
C GLU A 21 -1.63 6.04 24.60
N ASN A 22 -1.58 5.91 23.27
CA ASN A 22 -1.96 4.64 22.61
C ASN A 22 -1.21 4.36 21.31
N HIS A 23 -0.26 5.20 20.96
CA HIS A 23 0.52 5.10 19.71
C HIS A 23 -0.35 4.94 18.46
N LYS A 24 -1.49 5.64 18.42
CA LYS A 24 -2.35 5.73 17.24
C LYS A 24 -2.17 7.09 16.57
N PRO A 25 -2.34 7.19 15.23
CA PRO A 25 -2.25 8.47 14.56
C PRO A 25 -3.29 9.47 15.08
N ASP A 26 -2.85 10.70 15.35
CA ASP A 26 -3.74 11.83 15.57
C ASP A 26 -4.20 12.38 14.22
N TRP A 27 -5.35 11.90 13.78
CA TRP A 27 -5.91 12.26 12.48
C TRP A 27 -6.25 13.75 12.37
N LYS A 28 -6.49 14.45 13.49
CA LYS A 28 -6.71 15.89 13.48
C LYS A 28 -5.44 16.64 13.10
N LYS A 29 -4.30 16.27 13.69
CA LYS A 29 -3.00 16.83 13.29
C LYS A 29 -2.66 16.51 11.84
N ALA A 30 -2.91 15.28 11.39
CA ALA A 30 -2.70 14.90 10.01
C ALA A 30 -3.58 15.72 9.04
N GLU A 31 -4.82 16.01 9.41
CA GLU A 31 -5.73 16.85 8.63
C GLU A 31 -5.26 18.31 8.55
N GLU A 32 -4.74 18.87 9.63
CA GLU A 32 -4.14 20.22 9.68
C GLU A 32 -2.93 20.34 8.75
N ILE A 33 -2.09 19.29 8.65
CA ILE A 33 -0.99 19.22 7.69
C ILE A 33 -1.53 19.09 6.24
N GLY A 34 -2.64 18.41 6.08
CA GLY A 34 -3.33 18.24 4.81
C GLY A 34 -2.66 17.24 3.85
N ALA A 35 -2.88 17.42 2.55
CA ALA A 35 -2.39 16.49 1.51
C ALA A 35 -0.88 16.26 1.56
N LYS A 36 -0.12 17.28 1.99
CA LYS A 36 1.34 17.25 2.08
C LYS A 36 1.85 16.12 2.98
N PHE A 37 1.11 15.75 4.04
CA PHE A 37 1.49 14.62 4.89
C PHE A 37 1.74 13.35 4.06
N TRP A 38 0.82 13.02 3.13
CA TRP A 38 0.92 11.82 2.30
C TRP A 38 1.81 12.01 1.08
N ALA A 39 1.84 13.23 0.50
CA ALA A 39 2.64 13.52 -0.68
C ALA A 39 4.15 13.48 -0.39
N ASP A 40 4.55 13.81 0.83
CA ASP A 40 5.95 13.89 1.25
C ASP A 40 6.47 12.60 1.94
N MET A 41 5.67 11.53 2.01
CA MET A 41 6.16 10.25 2.53
C MET A 41 7.37 9.76 1.73
N GLU A 42 8.37 9.23 2.41
CA GLU A 42 9.51 8.62 1.76
C GLU A 42 9.12 7.25 1.17
N PRO A 43 9.69 6.85 0.02
CA PRO A 43 9.50 5.51 -0.49
C PRO A 43 10.17 4.47 0.43
N ILE A 44 9.55 3.30 0.55
CA ILE A 44 10.17 2.10 1.10
C ILE A 44 10.91 1.44 -0.06
N GLN A 45 12.25 1.48 -0.02
CA GLN A 45 13.07 1.04 -1.14
C GLN A 45 12.83 -0.44 -1.47
N GLU A 46 12.71 -1.30 -0.47
CA GLU A 46 12.47 -2.73 -0.64
C GLU A 46 11.12 -3.00 -1.35
N GLY A 47 10.10 -2.22 -1.04
CA GLY A 47 8.80 -2.30 -1.72
C GLY A 47 8.86 -1.80 -3.16
N MET A 48 9.62 -0.73 -3.41
CA MET A 48 9.85 -0.20 -4.77
C MET A 48 10.64 -1.18 -5.62
N ASP A 49 11.67 -1.82 -5.06
CA ASP A 49 12.47 -2.83 -5.76
C ASP A 49 11.65 -4.07 -6.09
N LEU A 50 10.80 -4.52 -5.14
CA LEU A 50 9.88 -5.63 -5.37
C LEU A 50 8.88 -5.30 -6.49
N LEU A 51 8.27 -4.11 -6.46
CA LEU A 51 7.35 -3.66 -7.51
C LEU A 51 8.05 -3.65 -8.89
N ALA A 52 9.25 -3.09 -8.97
CA ALA A 52 10.01 -3.03 -10.21
C ALA A 52 10.36 -4.44 -10.76
N ALA A 53 10.68 -5.39 -9.87
CA ALA A 53 10.94 -6.78 -10.27
C ALA A 53 9.69 -7.47 -10.80
N ILE A 54 8.52 -7.26 -10.16
CA ILE A 54 7.23 -7.80 -10.60
C ILE A 54 6.82 -7.20 -11.96
N GLU A 55 6.97 -5.90 -12.14
CA GLU A 55 6.69 -5.20 -13.40
C GLU A 55 7.61 -5.72 -14.53
N LYS A 56 8.91 -5.88 -14.24
CA LYS A 56 9.89 -6.46 -15.19
C LYS A 56 9.57 -7.89 -15.58
N ALA A 57 8.97 -8.67 -14.68
CA ALA A 57 8.51 -10.03 -14.96
C ALA A 57 7.23 -10.09 -15.82
N GLY A 58 6.66 -8.92 -16.19
CA GLY A 58 5.53 -8.81 -17.09
C GLY A 58 4.16 -8.81 -16.43
N TYR A 59 4.08 -8.69 -15.11
CA TYR A 59 2.80 -8.59 -14.41
C TYR A 59 2.24 -7.16 -14.46
N GLU A 60 0.93 -7.07 -14.60
CA GLU A 60 0.23 -5.79 -14.52
C GLU A 60 0.16 -5.32 -13.07
N ILE A 61 0.54 -4.07 -12.81
CA ILE A 61 0.55 -3.47 -11.47
C ILE A 61 -0.71 -2.64 -11.25
N GLY A 62 -1.38 -2.90 -10.12
CA GLY A 62 -2.43 -2.07 -9.58
C GLY A 62 -2.07 -1.54 -8.18
N ILE A 63 -2.46 -0.31 -7.89
CA ILE A 63 -2.29 0.27 -6.55
C ILE A 63 -3.64 0.29 -5.85
N PHE A 64 -3.70 -0.41 -4.71
CA PHE A 64 -4.87 -0.39 -3.86
C PHE A 64 -4.51 0.23 -2.50
N SER A 65 -5.10 1.36 -2.17
CA SER A 65 -4.82 2.09 -0.94
C SER A 65 -6.10 2.56 -0.25
N ALA A 66 -6.01 2.77 1.06
CA ALA A 66 -7.11 3.31 1.85
C ALA A 66 -6.77 4.69 2.41
N ILE A 67 -7.81 5.48 2.69
CA ILE A 67 -7.70 6.79 3.33
C ILE A 67 -8.63 6.87 4.54
N HIS A 68 -8.21 7.62 5.55
CA HIS A 68 -9.06 8.09 6.64
C HIS A 68 -9.60 9.50 6.39
N LEU A 69 -8.83 10.35 5.70
CA LEU A 69 -9.11 11.76 5.44
C LEU A 69 -9.13 12.04 3.94
N GLU A 70 -10.00 12.93 3.48
CA GLU A 70 -10.09 13.30 2.04
C GLU A 70 -8.81 13.93 1.52
N CYS A 71 -8.12 14.75 2.31
CA CYS A 71 -6.83 15.30 1.95
C CYS A 71 -5.78 14.21 1.63
N GLY A 72 -5.89 13.04 2.27
CA GLY A 72 -5.02 11.89 2.00
C GLY A 72 -5.18 11.35 0.59
N LYS A 73 -6.36 11.43 0.00
CA LYS A 73 -6.59 11.00 -1.40
C LYS A 73 -5.77 11.83 -2.37
N LYS A 74 -5.75 13.16 -2.17
CA LYS A 74 -4.95 14.08 -2.99
C LYS A 74 -3.45 13.78 -2.80
N GLY A 75 -2.98 13.72 -1.55
CA GLY A 75 -1.56 13.49 -1.26
C GLY A 75 -1.04 12.15 -1.80
N LYS A 76 -1.81 11.07 -1.66
CA LYS A 76 -1.45 9.77 -2.22
C LYS A 76 -1.36 9.79 -3.76
N ARG A 77 -2.25 10.52 -4.43
CA ARG A 77 -2.18 10.68 -5.89
C ARG A 77 -0.95 11.48 -6.31
N GLU A 78 -0.60 12.54 -5.57
CA GLU A 78 0.62 13.31 -5.80
C GLU A 78 1.86 12.45 -5.61
N TRP A 79 1.90 11.64 -4.54
CA TRP A 79 2.97 10.69 -4.28
C TRP A 79 3.13 9.68 -5.44
N LEU A 80 2.02 9.07 -5.86
CA LEU A 80 2.02 8.10 -6.97
C LEU A 80 2.48 8.75 -8.29
N ALA A 81 2.03 9.96 -8.59
CA ALA A 81 2.45 10.68 -9.78
C ALA A 81 3.96 11.00 -9.78
N LYS A 82 4.54 11.21 -8.60
CA LYS A 82 5.97 11.50 -8.43
C LYS A 82 6.84 10.24 -8.55
N TYR A 83 6.45 9.15 -7.89
CA TYR A 83 7.31 7.97 -7.74
C TYR A 83 6.97 6.81 -8.67
N LEU A 84 5.73 6.75 -9.16
CA LEU A 84 5.21 5.68 -10.00
C LEU A 84 4.37 6.23 -11.17
N PRO A 85 4.92 7.19 -11.96
CA PRO A 85 4.18 7.84 -13.04
C PRO A 85 3.74 6.88 -14.15
N GLN A 86 4.39 5.71 -14.26
CA GLN A 86 4.05 4.68 -15.25
C GLN A 86 2.75 3.94 -14.92
N ILE A 87 2.28 3.96 -13.65
CA ILE A 87 1.04 3.26 -13.27
C ILE A 87 -0.18 4.04 -13.81
N PRO A 88 -1.00 3.45 -14.69
CA PRO A 88 -2.16 4.12 -15.24
C PRO A 88 -3.18 4.48 -14.16
N LYS A 89 -3.83 5.63 -14.30
CA LYS A 89 -4.85 6.09 -13.33
C LYS A 89 -5.98 5.08 -13.12
N LYS A 90 -6.35 4.31 -14.16
CA LYS A 90 -7.36 3.24 -14.08
C LYS A 90 -6.96 2.10 -13.14
N ASN A 91 -5.66 1.91 -12.91
CA ASN A 91 -5.09 0.87 -12.03
C ASN A 91 -4.86 1.39 -10.60
N ILE A 92 -5.32 2.60 -10.26
CA ILE A 92 -5.18 3.21 -8.94
C ILE A 92 -6.55 3.29 -8.27
N ILE A 93 -6.77 2.44 -7.25
CA ILE A 93 -7.99 2.38 -6.46
C ILE A 93 -7.69 2.91 -5.06
N ILE A 94 -8.36 3.99 -4.67
CA ILE A 94 -8.25 4.59 -3.33
C ILE A 94 -9.63 4.58 -2.68
N VAL A 95 -9.76 3.83 -1.59
CA VAL A 95 -11.02 3.61 -0.85
C VAL A 95 -10.97 4.19 0.56
N ARG A 96 -12.13 4.36 1.20
CA ARG A 96 -12.20 4.84 2.58
C ARG A 96 -11.93 3.77 3.65
N ARG A 97 -12.05 2.48 3.31
CA ARG A 97 -11.90 1.36 4.27
C ARG A 97 -10.90 0.34 3.74
N GLY A 98 -9.78 0.24 4.43
CA GLY A 98 -8.68 -0.65 4.02
C GLY A 98 -8.99 -2.15 4.16
N ASN A 99 -9.82 -2.53 5.13
CA ASN A 99 -10.22 -3.91 5.38
C ASN A 99 -11.19 -4.49 4.31
N MET A 100 -11.62 -3.68 3.35
CA MET A 100 -12.52 -4.10 2.26
C MET A 100 -11.76 -4.45 0.96
N LYS A 101 -10.44 -4.57 0.99
CA LYS A 101 -9.63 -4.84 -0.22
C LYS A 101 -10.04 -6.13 -0.93
N HIS A 102 -10.40 -7.18 -0.19
CA HIS A 102 -10.86 -8.45 -0.73
C HIS A 102 -12.15 -8.34 -1.58
N MET A 103 -12.98 -7.33 -1.34
CA MET A 103 -14.19 -7.10 -2.14
C MET A 103 -13.90 -6.62 -3.56
N PHE A 104 -12.68 -6.20 -3.83
CA PHE A 104 -12.21 -5.74 -5.13
C PHE A 104 -11.24 -6.74 -5.77
N ALA A 105 -11.13 -7.94 -5.18
CA ALA A 105 -10.33 -9.01 -5.76
C ALA A 105 -10.88 -9.37 -7.14
N VAL A 106 -10.00 -9.48 -8.11
CA VAL A 106 -10.32 -9.99 -9.45
C VAL A 106 -9.61 -11.33 -9.65
N LYS A 107 -10.22 -12.18 -10.47
CA LYS A 107 -9.68 -13.50 -10.75
C LYS A 107 -8.22 -13.41 -11.21
N ASP A 108 -7.41 -14.32 -10.71
CA ASP A 108 -5.97 -14.41 -11.00
C ASP A 108 -5.16 -13.18 -10.54
N SER A 109 -5.68 -12.43 -9.58
CA SER A 109 -4.95 -11.32 -8.95
C SER A 109 -4.17 -11.78 -7.71
N MET A 110 -3.21 -10.95 -7.30
CA MET A 110 -2.45 -11.16 -6.06
C MET A 110 -2.34 -9.84 -5.30
N LEU A 111 -2.68 -9.88 -4.00
CA LEU A 111 -2.48 -8.74 -3.10
C LEU A 111 -1.11 -8.83 -2.43
N ILE A 112 -0.38 -7.70 -2.38
CA ILE A 112 0.79 -7.51 -1.52
C ILE A 112 0.44 -6.42 -0.51
N ASP A 113 0.42 -6.77 0.77
CA ASP A 113 -0.03 -5.88 1.85
C ASP A 113 0.79 -6.11 3.12
N ASP A 114 1.01 -5.06 3.91
CA ASP A 114 1.72 -5.11 5.19
C ASP A 114 0.84 -5.58 6.36
N LYS A 115 -0.48 -5.68 6.14
CA LYS A 115 -1.44 -6.07 7.17
C LYS A 115 -1.91 -7.50 6.98
N LEU A 116 -1.63 -8.34 7.98
CA LEU A 116 -2.03 -9.76 7.96
C LEU A 116 -3.53 -9.94 7.74
N GLU A 117 -4.38 -9.09 8.34
CA GLU A 117 -5.83 -9.13 8.16
C GLU A 117 -6.23 -8.98 6.69
N ASN A 118 -5.62 -8.02 5.97
CA ASN A 118 -5.90 -7.83 4.55
C ASN A 118 -5.48 -9.03 3.71
N VAL A 119 -4.32 -9.61 4.02
CA VAL A 119 -3.79 -10.82 3.36
C VAL A 119 -4.75 -12.00 3.57
N GLN A 120 -5.16 -12.26 4.82
CA GLN A 120 -6.08 -13.35 5.15
C GLN A 120 -7.45 -13.18 4.48
N ASN A 121 -8.00 -11.97 4.50
CA ASN A 121 -9.27 -11.65 3.84
C ASN A 121 -9.19 -11.86 2.32
N TYR A 122 -8.06 -11.52 1.70
CA TYR A 122 -7.87 -11.71 0.26
C TYR A 122 -7.77 -13.19 -0.13
N ILE A 123 -7.07 -13.99 0.70
CA ILE A 123 -7.00 -15.45 0.52
C ILE A 123 -8.38 -16.09 0.73
N SER A 124 -9.20 -15.58 1.65
CA SER A 124 -10.52 -16.14 1.94
C SER A 124 -11.52 -16.05 0.76
N VAL A 125 -11.28 -15.18 -0.20
CA VAL A 125 -12.08 -15.09 -1.43
C VAL A 125 -11.49 -15.87 -2.61
N GLY A 126 -10.47 -16.69 -2.36
CA GLY A 126 -9.88 -17.61 -3.34
C GLY A 126 -8.72 -17.04 -4.16
N GLU A 127 -8.27 -15.82 -3.83
CA GLU A 127 -7.17 -15.18 -4.53
C GLU A 127 -5.86 -15.27 -3.72
N LYS A 128 -4.73 -15.01 -4.37
CA LYS A 128 -3.41 -15.10 -3.75
C LYS A 128 -3.06 -13.81 -3.01
N ALA A 129 -2.32 -13.92 -1.91
CA ALA A 129 -1.78 -12.75 -1.22
C ALA A 129 -0.43 -13.02 -0.57
N LEU A 130 0.40 -11.98 -0.45
CA LEU A 130 1.70 -12.00 0.17
C LEU A 130 1.76 -10.94 1.27
N LEU A 131 2.11 -11.36 2.49
CA LEU A 131 2.40 -10.43 3.57
C LEU A 131 3.76 -9.78 3.33
N PHE A 132 3.74 -8.48 3.16
CA PHE A 132 4.95 -7.70 2.94
C PHE A 132 5.62 -7.32 4.27
N ASN A 133 6.92 -7.48 4.31
CA ASN A 133 7.83 -6.83 5.24
C ASN A 133 9.11 -6.42 4.47
N ARG A 134 10.04 -5.74 5.14
CA ARG A 134 11.27 -5.24 4.46
C ARG A 134 12.23 -6.34 4.01
N ASP A 135 12.06 -7.58 4.48
CA ASP A 135 12.84 -8.74 4.04
C ASP A 135 12.21 -9.46 2.85
N THR A 136 10.96 -9.11 2.48
CA THR A 136 10.24 -9.72 1.36
C THR A 136 10.99 -9.50 0.04
N LYS A 137 11.21 -10.59 -0.70
CA LYS A 137 11.96 -10.60 -1.97
C LYS A 137 11.07 -11.05 -3.13
N PHE A 138 11.53 -10.84 -4.35
CA PHE A 138 10.84 -11.29 -5.55
C PHE A 138 10.63 -12.82 -5.55
N ALA A 139 11.55 -13.61 -4.99
CA ALA A 139 11.39 -15.07 -4.85
C ALA A 139 10.19 -15.45 -3.96
N ASP A 140 9.83 -14.63 -2.98
CA ASP A 140 8.62 -14.86 -2.16
C ASP A 140 7.36 -14.63 -2.98
N PHE A 141 7.35 -13.60 -3.83
CA PHE A 141 6.29 -13.36 -4.79
C PHE A 141 6.15 -14.53 -5.77
N GLU A 142 7.25 -14.99 -6.37
CA GLU A 142 7.25 -16.13 -7.32
C GLU A 142 6.72 -17.41 -6.66
N ARG A 143 7.09 -17.68 -5.41
CA ARG A 143 6.61 -18.84 -4.66
C ARG A 143 5.08 -18.80 -4.49
N VAL A 144 4.53 -17.65 -4.15
CA VAL A 144 3.08 -17.50 -3.93
C VAL A 144 2.32 -17.53 -5.25
N ILE A 145 2.80 -16.80 -6.28
CA ILE A 145 2.08 -16.72 -7.56
C ILE A 145 2.07 -18.07 -8.29
N ASN A 146 3.12 -18.88 -8.14
CA ASN A 146 3.25 -20.19 -8.79
C ASN A 146 2.71 -21.34 -7.93
N ALA A 147 2.31 -21.11 -6.68
CA ALA A 147 1.70 -22.14 -5.87
C ALA A 147 0.39 -22.61 -6.52
N SER A 148 0.22 -23.94 -6.68
CA SER A 148 -1.06 -24.53 -7.10
C SER A 148 -2.11 -24.24 -6.02
N ASN A 149 -3.30 -23.86 -6.40
CA ASN A 149 -4.45 -23.70 -5.50
C ASN A 149 -4.94 -25.05 -5.03
#